data_7f98175dd943ca65471988bcface57ae
#
_entry.id   7f98175dd943ca65471988bcface57ae
#
_cell.length_a   1.000
_cell.length_b   1.000
_cell.length_c   1.000
_cell.angle_alpha   90.00
_cell.angle_beta   90.00
_cell.angle_gamma   90.00
#
_symmetry.space_group_name_H-M   'P 1'
#
loop_
_entity.id
_entity.type
_entity.pdbx_description
1 polymer ?
#
loop_
_entity_poly.entity_id
_entity_poly.type
_entity_poly.pdbx_seq_one_letter_code
_entity_poly.pdbx_strand_id
1 'polypeptide(L)'
;MVVIGTVMSGLGKGIFSSSLAKLLKDKGLAVAPIKMEGYLNIDSGTLNPFRHGEVFVLEDGLETDMDLGTYERILEQNLSRRNFVTAGQIYGDILDRERRGDFLGRDVQMIPHVTGTVKMHLRQLAMTGGPDGGPADVVFVEVGGTAGDYENGFYIEALRELAFEEGPESTCFVALTYILEPATLGEQKSKAAQLGIKRLMECGVQPQVIACRATNPVTEKVMQKIGMFSNVPLNRIFSMHDRESIYFIPDAMREAGLDREILSLLQLHNRVNAGKEDQSRRKWSEFSSRLVAPRAHRVTIGVMGKYASLRDAYASIDKAVEHCGIWLNASVDLKWMDTSTLESKADVAAVLQGVDGIIVPGGFGQRGVEGKILCVEHARTTRLPFLGICLGFQMAVIEFARNVLGLADANSTEFDPKTAHAFISELPDQKKLEGIVGGTMRLGAQDVAIEPRSFAEHLYKSNLVRERFRHRYEVEPHYIDALTKAGLHFSGRHPKHPIMQVLELSASEHPCFVAAQFHPELTSRPTMPQPLFMGLIAAALIRKYPQAASDELIARWLNAPTATAAAR
;
A
#
# COMPACT_ATOMS: atom_id res chain seq x y z
N MET A 1 19.91 -9.06 -7.31
CA MET A 1 20.04 -7.68 -6.77
C MET A 1 19.64 -7.66 -5.31
N VAL A 2 20.54 -7.29 -4.39
CA VAL A 2 20.28 -7.33 -2.94
C VAL A 2 20.50 -5.96 -2.35
N VAL A 3 19.53 -5.43 -1.61
CA VAL A 3 19.59 -4.13 -0.92
C VAL A 3 19.60 -4.36 0.59
N ILE A 4 20.66 -3.90 1.24
CA ILE A 4 20.84 -4.04 2.68
C ILE A 4 21.04 -2.64 3.29
N GLY A 5 20.26 -2.31 4.31
CA GLY A 5 20.41 -1.09 5.08
C GLY A 5 21.58 -1.16 6.05
N THR A 6 22.21 -0.01 6.30
CA THR A 6 23.22 0.15 7.34
C THR A 6 22.88 1.33 8.23
N VAL A 7 23.53 1.50 9.36
CA VAL A 7 23.39 2.65 10.29
C VAL A 7 22.06 2.68 11.05
N MET A 8 20.91 2.70 10.37
CA MET A 8 19.60 2.87 11.00
C MET A 8 18.47 2.25 10.15
N SER A 9 17.33 1.99 10.77
CA SER A 9 16.08 1.66 10.08
C SER A 9 15.45 2.90 9.44
N GLY A 10 14.43 2.74 8.59
CA GLY A 10 13.74 3.88 7.98
C GLY A 10 14.53 4.62 6.88
N LEU A 11 15.59 4.01 6.34
CA LEU A 11 16.39 4.59 5.24
C LEU A 11 15.65 4.72 3.90
N GLY A 12 14.44 4.16 3.78
CA GLY A 12 13.71 4.11 2.53
C GLY A 12 14.21 3.03 1.57
N LYS A 13 14.60 1.85 2.11
CA LYS A 13 15.01 0.68 1.30
C LYS A 13 13.94 0.32 0.27
N GLY A 14 12.65 0.26 0.69
CA GLY A 14 11.53 -0.04 -0.19
C GLY A 14 11.38 0.95 -1.34
N ILE A 15 11.53 2.25 -1.05
CA ILE A 15 11.50 3.31 -2.07
C ILE A 15 12.68 3.17 -3.04
N PHE A 16 13.88 2.92 -2.52
CA PHE A 16 15.08 2.71 -3.33
C PHE A 16 14.94 1.48 -4.24
N SER A 17 14.60 0.34 -3.64
CA SER A 17 14.50 -0.94 -4.35
C SER A 17 13.39 -0.93 -5.39
N SER A 18 12.20 -0.43 -5.06
CA SER A 18 11.08 -0.33 -6.00
C SER A 18 11.35 0.66 -7.13
N SER A 19 12.02 1.79 -6.86
CA SER A 19 12.39 2.78 -7.88
C SER A 19 13.39 2.20 -8.88
N LEU A 20 14.42 1.49 -8.39
CA LEU A 20 15.39 0.83 -9.24
C LEU A 20 14.77 -0.35 -10.02
N ALA A 21 13.94 -1.14 -9.38
CA ALA A 21 13.20 -2.22 -10.02
C ALA A 21 12.29 -1.67 -11.14
N LYS A 22 11.62 -0.51 -10.90
CA LYS A 22 10.85 0.17 -11.94
C LYS A 22 11.70 0.54 -13.14
N LEU A 23 12.87 1.11 -12.96
CA LEU A 23 13.75 1.48 -14.09
C LEU A 23 14.14 0.26 -14.94
N LEU A 24 14.40 -0.90 -14.31
CA LEU A 24 14.69 -2.11 -15.05
C LEU A 24 13.43 -2.70 -15.73
N LYS A 25 12.28 -2.66 -15.04
CA LYS A 25 11.00 -3.04 -15.62
C LYS A 25 10.63 -2.18 -16.84
N ASP A 26 10.81 -0.87 -16.74
CA ASP A 26 10.55 0.08 -17.82
C ASP A 26 11.41 -0.23 -19.05
N LYS A 27 12.62 -0.74 -18.85
CA LYS A 27 13.51 -1.24 -19.93
C LYS A 27 13.08 -2.60 -20.52
N GLY A 28 11.99 -3.17 -20.04
CA GLY A 28 11.40 -4.40 -20.55
C GLY A 28 11.84 -5.67 -19.84
N LEU A 29 12.64 -5.59 -18.76
CA LEU A 29 13.04 -6.74 -17.97
C LEU A 29 11.89 -7.22 -17.06
N ALA A 30 11.80 -8.52 -16.86
CA ALA A 30 10.93 -9.15 -15.87
C ALA A 30 11.55 -8.99 -14.47
N VAL A 31 10.92 -8.21 -13.59
CA VAL A 31 11.41 -7.96 -12.23
C VAL A 31 10.51 -8.61 -11.19
N ALA A 32 11.11 -9.25 -10.18
CA ALA A 32 10.41 -9.87 -9.07
C ALA A 32 10.98 -9.36 -7.74
N PRO A 33 10.31 -8.42 -7.04
CA PRO A 33 10.74 -7.99 -5.72
C PRO A 33 10.41 -9.03 -4.65
N ILE A 34 11.23 -9.10 -3.61
CA ILE A 34 10.92 -9.80 -2.36
C ILE A 34 11.45 -9.01 -1.17
N LYS A 35 10.62 -8.86 -0.16
CA LYS A 35 11.01 -8.32 1.14
C LYS A 35 11.14 -9.45 2.16
N MET A 36 12.26 -9.43 2.91
CA MET A 36 12.60 -10.41 3.93
C MET A 36 12.63 -9.72 5.30
N GLU A 37 11.70 -10.09 6.18
CA GLU A 37 11.56 -9.51 7.50
C GLU A 37 12.08 -10.45 8.60
N GLY A 38 12.85 -9.88 9.55
CA GLY A 38 13.49 -10.63 10.62
C GLY A 38 12.58 -11.03 11.78
N TYR A 39 11.35 -10.52 11.87
CA TYR A 39 10.45 -10.86 12.97
C TYR A 39 9.82 -12.25 12.82
N LEU A 40 9.41 -12.83 13.99
CA LEU A 40 8.85 -14.18 14.07
C LEU A 40 7.33 -14.26 13.82
N ASN A 41 6.67 -13.16 13.53
CA ASN A 41 5.28 -13.20 13.12
C ASN A 41 5.16 -13.91 11.77
N ILE A 42 4.12 -14.73 11.59
CA ILE A 42 3.89 -15.44 10.32
C ILE A 42 3.59 -14.44 9.18
N ASP A 43 2.87 -13.36 9.50
CA ASP A 43 2.58 -12.25 8.61
C ASP A 43 2.41 -10.95 9.42
N SER A 44 2.00 -9.87 8.76
CA SER A 44 1.82 -8.57 9.42
C SER A 44 0.43 -8.36 10.03
N GLY A 45 -0.49 -9.33 9.91
CA GLY A 45 -1.90 -9.17 10.32
C GLY A 45 -2.10 -8.91 11.81
N THR A 46 -1.17 -9.36 12.65
CA THR A 46 -1.20 -9.18 14.11
C THR A 46 -0.33 -8.02 14.59
N LEU A 47 0.40 -7.35 13.69
CA LEU A 47 1.27 -6.25 14.05
C LEU A 47 0.48 -5.00 14.46
N ASN A 48 1.01 -4.27 15.43
CA ASN A 48 0.38 -3.03 15.88
C ASN A 48 0.67 -1.89 14.90
N PRO A 49 -0.35 -1.25 14.29
CA PRO A 49 -0.17 -0.13 13.37
C PRO A 49 0.61 1.07 13.94
N PHE A 50 0.61 1.26 15.26
CA PHE A 50 1.40 2.31 15.91
C PHE A 50 2.92 2.07 15.80
N ARG A 51 3.36 0.83 15.61
CA ARG A 51 4.78 0.47 15.54
C ARG A 51 5.25 0.19 14.11
N HIS A 52 4.38 -0.37 13.29
CA HIS A 52 4.74 -0.93 11.99
C HIS A 52 4.02 -0.25 10.82
N GLY A 53 3.14 0.73 11.09
CA GLY A 53 2.32 1.38 10.07
C GLY A 53 1.16 0.50 9.60
N GLU A 54 0.66 0.79 8.40
CA GLU A 54 -0.47 0.10 7.79
C GLU A 54 -0.17 -1.37 7.48
N VAL A 55 -1.16 -2.23 7.70
CA VAL A 55 -1.14 -3.60 7.18
C VAL A 55 -1.63 -3.57 5.74
N PHE A 56 -0.73 -3.89 4.80
CA PHE A 56 -1.02 -3.92 3.38
C PHE A 56 -1.37 -5.34 2.94
N VAL A 57 -2.53 -5.52 2.30
CA VAL A 57 -3.00 -6.84 1.84
C VAL A 57 -2.66 -7.04 0.37
N LEU A 58 -1.95 -8.12 0.05
CA LEU A 58 -1.59 -8.48 -1.32
C LEU A 58 -2.76 -9.08 -2.09
N GLU A 59 -2.56 -9.30 -3.39
CA GLU A 59 -3.56 -9.89 -4.31
C GLU A 59 -4.13 -11.23 -3.80
N ASP A 60 -3.28 -12.09 -3.26
CA ASP A 60 -3.62 -13.42 -2.76
C ASP A 60 -3.99 -13.46 -1.27
N GLY A 61 -4.14 -12.30 -0.63
CA GLY A 61 -4.61 -12.18 0.75
C GLY A 61 -3.52 -12.22 1.82
N LEU A 62 -2.25 -12.32 1.46
CA LEU A 62 -1.19 -12.20 2.47
C LEU A 62 -1.17 -10.78 3.06
N GLU A 63 -1.16 -10.70 4.39
CA GLU A 63 -1.03 -9.46 5.14
C GLU A 63 0.45 -9.11 5.32
N THR A 64 0.86 -7.97 4.78
CA THR A 64 2.26 -7.52 4.77
C THR A 64 2.40 -6.13 5.38
N ASP A 65 3.62 -5.65 5.50
CA ASP A 65 3.86 -4.27 5.88
C ASP A 65 3.59 -3.27 4.73
N MET A 66 3.60 -1.99 5.06
CA MET A 66 3.28 -0.91 4.12
C MET A 66 4.30 -0.76 2.96
N ASP A 67 5.51 -1.32 3.08
CA ASP A 67 6.52 -1.23 2.03
C ASP A 67 6.09 -1.98 0.77
N LEU A 68 5.35 -3.11 0.91
CA LEU A 68 4.81 -3.83 -0.25
C LEU A 68 3.83 -2.97 -1.05
N GLY A 69 3.06 -2.11 -0.38
CA GLY A 69 2.24 -1.08 -1.03
C GLY A 69 3.08 -0.08 -1.84
N THR A 70 4.24 0.31 -1.31
CA THR A 70 5.18 1.18 -2.04
C THR A 70 5.73 0.49 -3.29
N TYR A 71 6.10 -0.79 -3.20
CA TYR A 71 6.51 -1.58 -4.36
C TYR A 71 5.40 -1.64 -5.41
N GLU A 72 4.17 -1.97 -5.03
CA GLU A 72 3.06 -2.06 -5.97
C GLU A 72 2.75 -0.73 -6.65
N ARG A 73 2.79 0.38 -5.90
CA ARG A 73 2.53 1.72 -6.44
C ARG A 73 3.60 2.16 -7.43
N ILE A 74 4.88 1.99 -7.10
CA ILE A 74 5.98 2.41 -7.95
C ILE A 74 6.14 1.50 -9.17
N LEU A 75 6.01 0.17 -8.98
CA LEU A 75 6.10 -0.80 -10.07
C LEU A 75 4.83 -0.87 -10.92
N GLU A 76 3.70 -0.32 -10.45
CA GLU A 76 2.38 -0.51 -11.08
C GLU A 76 2.11 -2.00 -11.39
N GLN A 77 2.30 -2.84 -10.37
CA GLN A 77 2.22 -4.30 -10.47
C GLN A 77 1.65 -4.86 -9.18
N ASN A 78 0.70 -5.80 -9.27
CA ASN A 78 0.23 -6.54 -8.11
C ASN A 78 1.29 -7.56 -7.67
N LEU A 79 1.46 -7.68 -6.36
CA LEU A 79 2.36 -8.63 -5.72
C LEU A 79 1.56 -9.75 -5.02
N SER A 80 2.26 -10.82 -4.67
CA SER A 80 1.70 -12.02 -4.04
C SER A 80 2.57 -12.47 -2.86
N ARG A 81 2.16 -13.50 -2.15
CA ARG A 81 2.92 -14.10 -1.04
C ARG A 81 4.36 -14.50 -1.39
N ARG A 82 4.66 -14.67 -2.68
CA ARG A 82 6.04 -14.96 -3.13
C ARG A 82 6.97 -13.76 -2.96
N ASN A 83 6.42 -12.58 -2.77
CA ASN A 83 7.14 -11.31 -2.69
C ASN A 83 7.40 -10.84 -1.25
N PHE A 84 7.02 -11.65 -0.26
CA PHE A 84 7.18 -11.32 1.15
C PHE A 84 7.44 -12.59 1.98
N VAL A 85 8.47 -12.54 2.82
CA VAL A 85 8.82 -13.65 3.72
C VAL A 85 9.28 -13.13 5.07
N THR A 86 8.84 -13.79 6.14
CA THR A 86 9.25 -13.50 7.51
C THR A 86 10.14 -14.61 8.07
N ALA A 87 10.93 -14.31 9.10
CA ALA A 87 11.66 -15.34 9.84
C ALA A 87 10.70 -16.39 10.42
N GLY A 88 9.49 -15.97 10.86
CA GLY A 88 8.48 -16.90 11.35
C GLY A 88 8.02 -17.91 10.31
N GLN A 89 7.83 -17.51 9.05
CA GLN A 89 7.50 -18.43 7.96
C GLN A 89 8.63 -19.41 7.68
N ILE A 90 9.88 -18.94 7.64
CA ILE A 90 11.06 -19.79 7.39
C ILE A 90 11.22 -20.82 8.50
N TYR A 91 11.19 -20.39 9.76
CA TYR A 91 11.33 -21.32 10.89
C TYR A 91 10.15 -22.28 11.03
N GLY A 92 8.92 -21.79 10.79
CA GLY A 92 7.72 -22.62 10.79
C GLY A 92 7.81 -23.75 9.77
N ASP A 93 8.16 -23.45 8.51
CA ASP A 93 8.35 -24.48 7.46
C ASP A 93 9.41 -25.51 7.86
N ILE A 94 10.52 -25.08 8.40
CA ILE A 94 11.61 -25.98 8.81
C ILE A 94 11.16 -26.89 9.97
N LEU A 95 10.51 -26.35 10.98
CA LEU A 95 10.01 -27.13 12.12
C LEU A 95 8.95 -28.13 11.71
N ASP A 96 8.03 -27.74 10.82
CA ASP A 96 7.01 -28.62 10.27
C ASP A 96 7.64 -29.77 9.46
N ARG A 97 8.65 -29.48 8.65
CA ARG A 97 9.41 -30.48 7.88
C ARG A 97 10.19 -31.42 8.78
N GLU A 98 10.80 -30.92 9.86
CA GLU A 98 11.48 -31.73 10.86
C GLU A 98 10.49 -32.74 11.48
N ARG A 99 9.29 -32.27 11.90
CA ARG A 99 8.25 -33.14 12.48
C ARG A 99 7.72 -34.20 11.52
N ARG A 100 7.70 -33.88 10.22
CA ARG A 100 7.33 -34.87 9.18
C ARG A 100 8.44 -35.88 8.86
N GLY A 101 9.68 -35.65 9.35
CA GLY A 101 10.81 -36.52 9.09
C GLY A 101 11.53 -36.27 7.76
N ASP A 102 11.31 -35.13 7.13
CA ASP A 102 11.86 -34.77 5.80
C ASP A 102 13.41 -34.71 5.82
N PHE A 103 14.02 -34.54 6.99
CA PHE A 103 15.47 -34.47 7.15
C PHE A 103 16.14 -35.83 7.43
N LEU A 104 15.37 -36.92 7.44
CA LEU A 104 15.89 -38.31 7.53
C LEU A 104 16.82 -38.56 8.74
N GLY A 105 16.49 -37.97 9.90
CA GLY A 105 17.24 -38.15 11.15
C GLY A 105 18.52 -37.30 11.24
N ARG A 106 18.74 -36.34 10.33
CA ARG A 106 19.86 -35.38 10.42
C ARG A 106 19.57 -34.28 11.43
N ASP A 107 20.61 -33.76 12.04
CA ASP A 107 20.52 -32.53 12.83
C ASP A 107 20.10 -31.37 11.95
N VAL A 108 19.03 -30.67 12.32
CA VAL A 108 18.56 -29.48 11.59
C VAL A 108 19.26 -28.24 12.16
N GLN A 109 20.04 -27.57 11.33
CA GLN A 109 20.91 -26.47 11.72
C GLN A 109 20.59 -25.19 10.94
N MET A 110 21.06 -24.04 11.46
CA MET A 110 20.95 -22.76 10.76
C MET A 110 21.59 -22.82 9.37
N ILE A 111 22.79 -23.40 9.30
CA ILE A 111 23.50 -23.73 8.07
C ILE A 111 23.63 -25.26 8.02
N PRO A 112 23.19 -25.95 6.98
CA PRO A 112 22.68 -25.43 5.69
C PRO A 112 21.15 -25.37 5.58
N HIS A 113 20.37 -25.69 6.63
CA HIS A 113 18.93 -25.93 6.46
C HIS A 113 18.12 -24.63 6.40
N VAL A 114 18.35 -23.68 7.32
CA VAL A 114 17.65 -22.38 7.30
C VAL A 114 18.13 -21.55 6.11
N THR A 115 19.45 -21.43 5.91
CA THR A 115 20.01 -20.70 4.74
C THR A 115 19.58 -21.35 3.43
N GLY A 116 19.54 -22.68 3.37
CA GLY A 116 19.06 -23.44 2.21
C GLY A 116 17.59 -23.16 1.88
N THR A 117 16.72 -23.05 2.89
CA THR A 117 15.31 -22.71 2.69
C THR A 117 15.17 -21.29 2.11
N VAL A 118 15.92 -20.31 2.63
CA VAL A 118 15.94 -18.95 2.06
C VAL A 118 16.39 -18.96 0.60
N LYS A 119 17.48 -19.65 0.28
CA LYS A 119 17.97 -19.78 -1.11
C LYS A 119 16.95 -20.44 -2.03
N MET A 120 16.25 -21.46 -1.54
CA MET A 120 15.18 -22.13 -2.29
C MET A 120 14.03 -21.17 -2.63
N HIS A 121 13.57 -20.34 -1.68
CA HIS A 121 12.56 -19.32 -1.93
C HIS A 121 12.99 -18.34 -3.02
N LEU A 122 14.24 -17.87 -2.98
CA LEU A 122 14.78 -16.95 -3.99
C LEU A 122 14.88 -17.59 -5.37
N ARG A 123 15.35 -18.84 -5.47
CA ARG A 123 15.41 -19.57 -6.74
C ARG A 123 14.01 -19.83 -7.31
N GLN A 124 13.06 -20.19 -6.45
CA GLN A 124 11.66 -20.35 -6.87
C GLN A 124 11.09 -19.04 -7.41
N LEU A 125 11.34 -17.93 -6.71
CA LEU A 125 10.91 -16.61 -7.18
C LEU A 125 11.58 -16.24 -8.51
N ALA A 126 12.85 -16.55 -8.70
CA ALA A 126 13.55 -16.33 -9.97
C ALA A 126 12.89 -17.10 -11.13
N MET A 127 12.43 -18.31 -10.87
CA MET A 127 11.81 -19.17 -11.89
C MET A 127 10.35 -18.84 -12.20
N THR A 128 9.62 -18.23 -11.26
CA THR A 128 8.15 -18.08 -11.35
C THR A 128 7.65 -16.66 -11.02
N GLY A 129 8.54 -15.72 -10.72
CA GLY A 129 8.18 -14.37 -10.29
C GLY A 129 8.02 -13.36 -11.42
N GLY A 130 8.30 -13.76 -12.66
CA GLY A 130 8.08 -12.93 -13.83
C GLY A 130 6.62 -12.89 -14.27
N PRO A 131 6.31 -12.12 -15.33
CA PRO A 131 4.98 -12.03 -15.90
C PRO A 131 4.42 -13.42 -16.22
N ASP A 132 3.11 -13.59 -16.00
CA ASP A 132 2.38 -14.84 -16.25
C ASP A 132 2.96 -16.09 -15.56
N GLY A 133 3.69 -15.89 -14.45
CA GLY A 133 4.33 -16.96 -13.70
C GLY A 133 5.59 -17.53 -14.34
N GLY A 134 6.15 -16.84 -15.32
CA GLY A 134 7.42 -17.18 -15.97
C GLY A 134 8.65 -16.74 -15.16
N PRO A 135 9.87 -16.96 -15.70
CA PRO A 135 11.10 -16.54 -15.05
C PRO A 135 11.20 -15.01 -14.94
N ALA A 136 11.82 -14.54 -13.85
CA ALA A 136 12.24 -13.16 -13.70
C ALA A 136 13.68 -12.99 -14.25
N ASP A 137 13.94 -11.85 -14.90
CA ASP A 137 15.30 -11.45 -15.29
C ASP A 137 16.11 -10.97 -14.07
N VAL A 138 15.42 -10.33 -13.12
CA VAL A 138 16.04 -9.82 -11.88
C VAL A 138 15.11 -10.02 -10.68
N VAL A 139 15.62 -10.69 -9.66
CA VAL A 139 15.00 -10.72 -8.33
C VAL A 139 15.60 -9.58 -7.49
N PHE A 140 14.73 -8.70 -6.98
CA PHE A 140 15.09 -7.61 -6.06
C PHE A 140 14.83 -8.05 -4.63
N VAL A 141 15.90 -8.29 -3.88
CA VAL A 141 15.84 -8.71 -2.48
C VAL A 141 16.06 -7.51 -1.58
N GLU A 142 15.08 -7.19 -0.76
CA GLU A 142 15.21 -6.22 0.32
C GLU A 142 15.32 -6.95 1.65
N VAL A 143 16.42 -6.76 2.38
CA VAL A 143 16.60 -7.29 3.74
C VAL A 143 16.06 -6.27 4.73
N GLY A 144 15.09 -6.66 5.55
CA GLY A 144 14.55 -5.85 6.64
C GLY A 144 15.64 -5.45 7.65
N GLY A 145 15.38 -4.44 8.48
CA GLY A 145 16.34 -3.96 9.47
C GLY A 145 17.66 -3.44 8.90
N THR A 146 18.77 -3.66 9.60
CA THR A 146 20.10 -3.19 9.25
C THR A 146 21.14 -4.32 9.27
N ALA A 147 22.26 -4.11 8.59
CA ALA A 147 23.40 -5.01 8.67
C ALA A 147 23.92 -5.08 10.12
N GLY A 148 23.91 -6.26 10.69
CA GLY A 148 24.33 -6.50 12.07
C GLY A 148 23.19 -6.68 13.07
N ASP A 149 21.94 -6.49 12.67
CA ASP A 149 20.79 -6.90 13.46
C ASP A 149 20.77 -8.42 13.56
N TYR A 150 20.59 -8.93 14.78
CA TYR A 150 20.68 -10.37 15.05
C TYR A 150 19.65 -11.18 14.27
N GLU A 151 18.46 -10.65 14.12
CA GLU A 151 17.32 -11.29 13.47
C GLU A 151 17.53 -11.51 11.96
N ASN A 152 18.40 -10.72 11.32
CA ASN A 152 18.63 -10.76 9.88
C ASN A 152 19.90 -11.53 9.48
N GLY A 153 20.67 -11.99 10.45
CA GLY A 153 21.97 -12.62 10.20
C GLY A 153 21.91 -13.83 9.27
N PHE A 154 20.90 -14.68 9.42
CA PHE A 154 20.73 -15.86 8.58
C PHE A 154 20.31 -15.52 7.13
N TYR A 155 19.59 -14.41 6.92
CA TYR A 155 19.28 -13.92 5.56
C TYR A 155 20.55 -13.44 4.86
N ILE A 156 21.38 -12.63 5.56
CA ILE A 156 22.64 -12.13 5.00
C ILE A 156 23.56 -13.31 4.68
N GLU A 157 23.64 -14.32 5.56
CA GLU A 157 24.44 -15.52 5.32
C GLU A 157 23.92 -16.31 4.11
N ALA A 158 22.61 -16.53 4.01
CA ALA A 158 22.00 -17.21 2.86
C ALA A 158 22.29 -16.47 1.52
N LEU A 159 22.25 -15.14 1.54
CA LEU A 159 22.53 -14.32 0.36
C LEU A 159 24.02 -14.35 -0.02
N ARG A 160 24.91 -14.39 0.98
CA ARG A 160 26.34 -14.58 0.77
C ARG A 160 26.65 -15.94 0.14
N GLU A 161 26.05 -17.03 0.69
CA GLU A 161 26.14 -18.38 0.11
C GLU A 161 25.61 -18.42 -1.32
N LEU A 162 24.42 -17.81 -1.55
CA LEU A 162 23.79 -17.77 -2.88
C LEU A 162 24.69 -17.07 -3.90
N ALA A 163 25.31 -15.95 -3.52
CA ALA A 163 26.23 -15.22 -4.40
C ALA A 163 27.45 -16.06 -4.78
N PHE A 164 27.96 -16.89 -3.85
CA PHE A 164 29.04 -17.82 -4.13
C PHE A 164 28.61 -18.97 -5.07
N GLU A 165 27.42 -19.53 -4.84
CA GLU A 165 26.89 -20.65 -5.62
C GLU A 165 26.51 -20.24 -7.06
N GLU A 166 25.91 -19.06 -7.26
CA GLU A 166 25.44 -18.56 -8.57
C GLU A 166 26.53 -17.77 -9.34
N GLY A 167 27.62 -17.42 -8.66
CA GLY A 167 28.73 -16.68 -9.26
C GLY A 167 28.60 -15.15 -9.17
N PRO A 168 29.75 -14.45 -9.33
CA PRO A 168 29.85 -13.01 -9.04
C PRO A 168 29.04 -12.12 -10.00
N GLU A 169 28.70 -12.60 -11.20
CA GLU A 169 27.94 -11.84 -12.21
C GLU A 169 26.44 -11.98 -12.02
N SER A 170 26.01 -12.94 -11.19
CA SER A 170 24.59 -13.20 -10.91
C SER A 170 24.05 -12.41 -9.74
N THR A 171 24.92 -11.75 -8.95
CA THR A 171 24.51 -11.06 -7.73
C THR A 171 25.16 -9.70 -7.60
N CYS A 172 24.35 -8.69 -7.28
CA CYS A 172 24.83 -7.35 -6.98
C CYS A 172 24.30 -6.92 -5.60
N PHE A 173 25.19 -6.60 -4.67
CA PHE A 173 24.87 -6.06 -3.35
C PHE A 173 24.95 -4.55 -3.33
N VAL A 174 23.89 -3.92 -2.86
CA VAL A 174 23.81 -2.47 -2.60
C VAL A 174 23.76 -2.23 -1.10
N ALA A 175 24.70 -1.46 -0.60
CA ALA A 175 24.64 -0.92 0.75
C ALA A 175 23.91 0.42 0.73
N LEU A 176 22.73 0.49 1.34
CA LEU A 176 22.01 1.74 1.58
C LEU A 176 22.44 2.29 2.95
N THR A 177 23.01 3.48 2.97
CA THR A 177 23.57 4.09 4.18
C THR A 177 23.08 5.52 4.38
N TYR A 178 23.31 6.09 5.56
CA TYR A 178 22.92 7.47 5.88
C TYR A 178 24.12 8.37 6.16
N ILE A 179 24.11 9.54 5.56
CA ILE A 179 25.12 10.58 5.79
C ILE A 179 24.54 11.61 6.76
N LEU A 180 25.17 11.71 7.92
CA LEU A 180 24.75 12.65 8.95
C LEU A 180 25.13 14.08 8.59
N GLU A 181 24.20 15.01 8.79
CA GLU A 181 24.38 16.44 8.62
C GLU A 181 23.99 17.18 9.92
N PRO A 182 24.87 17.15 10.96
CA PRO A 182 24.56 17.83 12.21
C PRO A 182 24.45 19.35 11.99
N ALA A 183 23.29 19.90 12.32
CA ALA A 183 22.97 21.33 12.10
C ALA A 183 24.02 22.30 12.70
N THR A 184 24.63 21.90 13.82
CA THR A 184 25.67 22.68 14.51
C THR A 184 27.02 22.71 13.80
N LEU A 185 27.29 21.74 12.90
CA LEU A 185 28.61 21.60 12.26
C LEU A 185 28.65 22.10 10.82
N GLY A 186 27.50 22.22 10.16
CA GLY A 186 27.39 22.69 8.78
C GLY A 186 28.13 21.84 7.73
N GLU A 187 28.51 20.61 8.07
CA GLU A 187 29.20 19.69 7.16
C GLU A 187 28.71 18.24 7.29
N GLN A 188 28.77 17.52 6.18
CA GLN A 188 28.40 16.09 6.10
C GLN A 188 29.44 15.20 6.78
N LYS A 189 28.97 14.24 7.59
CA LYS A 189 29.79 13.28 8.34
C LYS A 189 29.56 11.86 7.86
N SER A 190 30.62 11.21 7.36
CA SER A 190 30.57 9.85 6.80
C SER A 190 30.95 8.73 7.78
N LYS A 191 31.30 9.04 9.04
CA LYS A 191 31.85 8.02 9.94
C LYS A 191 30.85 6.91 10.26
N ALA A 192 29.58 7.25 10.52
CA ALA A 192 28.55 6.26 10.77
C ALA A 192 28.32 5.35 9.54
N ALA A 193 28.28 5.95 8.35
CA ALA A 193 28.16 5.21 7.09
C ALA A 193 29.32 4.22 6.90
N GLN A 194 30.56 4.68 7.12
CA GLN A 194 31.75 3.81 7.04
C GLN A 194 31.68 2.62 8.00
N LEU A 195 31.24 2.84 9.24
CA LEU A 195 31.09 1.77 10.24
C LEU A 195 29.98 0.79 9.85
N GLY A 196 28.84 1.28 9.38
CA GLY A 196 27.74 0.43 8.93
C GLY A 196 28.11 -0.43 7.71
N ILE A 197 28.82 0.14 6.73
CA ILE A 197 29.31 -0.61 5.56
C ILE A 197 30.37 -1.64 6.01
N LYS A 198 31.26 -1.25 6.91
CA LYS A 198 32.24 -2.18 7.46
C LYS A 198 31.59 -3.36 8.17
N ARG A 199 30.49 -3.12 8.92
CA ARG A 199 29.70 -4.19 9.55
C ARG A 199 29.14 -5.17 8.53
N LEU A 200 28.67 -4.69 7.38
CA LEU A 200 28.22 -5.55 6.28
C LEU A 200 29.39 -6.39 5.72
N MET A 201 30.56 -5.77 5.54
CA MET A 201 31.76 -6.48 5.07
C MET A 201 32.23 -7.54 6.08
N GLU A 202 32.11 -7.31 7.38
CA GLU A 202 32.38 -8.30 8.43
C GLU A 202 31.44 -9.52 8.35
N CYS A 203 30.23 -9.38 7.79
CA CYS A 203 29.35 -10.49 7.46
C CYS A 203 29.75 -11.23 6.15
N GLY A 204 30.89 -10.91 5.55
CA GLY A 204 31.41 -11.53 4.33
C GLY A 204 30.75 -10.99 3.04
N VAL A 205 30.05 -9.87 3.09
CA VAL A 205 29.39 -9.24 1.93
C VAL A 205 30.13 -7.96 1.53
N GLN A 206 30.80 -8.00 0.37
CA GLN A 206 31.37 -6.81 -0.26
C GLN A 206 30.31 -6.13 -1.13
N PRO A 207 29.82 -4.92 -0.81
CA PRO A 207 28.89 -4.22 -1.66
C PRO A 207 29.56 -3.78 -2.96
N GLN A 208 28.87 -3.92 -4.08
CA GLN A 208 29.33 -3.40 -5.37
C GLN A 208 28.86 -1.96 -5.60
N VAL A 209 27.75 -1.56 -4.94
CA VAL A 209 27.17 -0.22 -5.04
C VAL A 209 26.87 0.32 -3.66
N ILE A 210 27.09 1.61 -3.46
CA ILE A 210 26.70 2.31 -2.23
C ILE A 210 25.71 3.44 -2.58
N ALA A 211 24.56 3.42 -1.94
CA ALA A 211 23.55 4.47 -2.03
C ALA A 211 23.54 5.26 -0.71
N CYS A 212 23.87 6.56 -0.81
CA CYS A 212 24.02 7.44 0.35
C CYS A 212 22.77 8.29 0.52
N ARG A 213 21.93 7.95 1.50
CA ARG A 213 20.81 8.79 1.93
C ARG A 213 21.34 10.00 2.70
N ALA A 214 20.78 11.16 2.42
CA ALA A 214 21.10 12.41 3.11
C ALA A 214 19.94 13.41 2.94
N THR A 215 19.88 14.45 3.74
CA THR A 215 18.93 15.55 3.55
C THR A 215 19.30 16.37 2.30
N ASN A 216 20.58 16.66 2.11
CA ASN A 216 21.10 17.43 0.98
C ASN A 216 21.98 16.55 0.06
N PRO A 217 22.28 16.99 -1.19
CA PRO A 217 23.20 16.28 -2.07
C PRO A 217 24.51 15.94 -1.39
N VAL A 218 24.93 14.68 -1.50
CA VAL A 218 26.18 14.22 -0.87
C VAL A 218 27.39 14.78 -1.63
N THR A 219 28.29 15.40 -0.91
CA THR A 219 29.48 16.03 -1.51
C THR A 219 30.45 14.97 -2.04
N GLU A 220 31.13 15.30 -3.14
CA GLU A 220 32.14 14.42 -3.75
C GLU A 220 33.23 14.00 -2.76
N LYS A 221 33.69 14.90 -1.91
CA LYS A 221 34.65 14.62 -0.83
C LYS A 221 34.17 13.50 0.12
N VAL A 222 32.87 13.50 0.45
CA VAL A 222 32.28 12.45 1.30
C VAL A 222 32.18 11.14 0.53
N MET A 223 31.75 11.17 -0.74
CA MET A 223 31.68 9.95 -1.58
C MET A 223 33.08 9.33 -1.80
N GLN A 224 34.11 10.14 -2.09
CA GLN A 224 35.50 9.67 -2.19
C GLN A 224 35.96 8.99 -0.91
N LYS A 225 35.65 9.59 0.25
CA LYS A 225 35.99 9.01 1.55
C LYS A 225 35.29 7.65 1.77
N ILE A 226 34.03 7.54 1.43
CA ILE A 226 33.29 6.27 1.52
C ILE A 226 33.92 5.23 0.60
N GLY A 227 34.21 5.59 -0.65
CA GLY A 227 34.85 4.70 -1.62
C GLY A 227 36.16 4.13 -1.13
N MET A 228 37.04 4.96 -0.56
CA MET A 228 38.31 4.54 0.00
C MET A 228 38.15 3.51 1.15
N PHE A 229 37.15 3.70 2.03
CA PHE A 229 36.95 2.82 3.19
C PHE A 229 36.16 1.54 2.86
N SER A 230 35.44 1.50 1.76
CA SER A 230 34.57 0.39 1.36
C SER A 230 35.11 -0.40 0.15
N ASN A 231 36.22 0.02 -0.44
CA ASN A 231 36.76 -0.52 -1.70
C ASN A 231 35.73 -0.50 -2.86
N VAL A 232 34.90 0.53 -2.93
CA VAL A 232 33.92 0.74 -4.00
C VAL A 232 34.35 1.95 -4.82
N PRO A 233 34.44 1.85 -6.16
CA PRO A 233 34.84 2.96 -7.01
C PRO A 233 33.80 4.08 -7.00
N LEU A 234 34.26 5.32 -7.21
CA LEU A 234 33.42 6.52 -7.06
C LEU A 234 32.18 6.52 -7.97
N ASN A 235 32.28 5.97 -9.17
CA ASN A 235 31.15 5.85 -10.12
C ASN A 235 30.06 4.86 -9.66
N ARG A 236 30.25 4.13 -8.55
CA ARG A 236 29.28 3.23 -7.91
C ARG A 236 28.80 3.73 -6.54
N ILE A 237 29.07 5.01 -6.24
CA ILE A 237 28.59 5.67 -5.02
C ILE A 237 27.61 6.77 -5.42
N PHE A 238 26.37 6.63 -5.01
CA PHE A 238 25.28 7.48 -5.45
C PHE A 238 24.69 8.30 -4.31
N SER A 239 24.44 9.59 -4.57
CA SER A 239 23.73 10.48 -3.65
C SER A 239 22.23 10.29 -3.81
N MET A 240 21.58 9.73 -2.79
CA MET A 240 20.13 9.55 -2.68
C MET A 240 19.56 10.52 -1.65
N HIS A 241 19.72 11.81 -1.89
CA HIS A 241 19.21 12.87 -1.01
C HIS A 241 17.69 13.04 -1.12
N ASP A 242 17.11 13.74 -0.14
CA ASP A 242 15.67 13.97 -0.05
C ASP A 242 15.12 14.68 -1.29
N ARG A 243 13.94 14.28 -1.71
CA ARG A 243 13.19 14.87 -2.81
C ARG A 243 11.80 15.26 -2.32
N GLU A 244 11.17 16.20 -3.00
CA GLU A 244 9.81 16.67 -2.68
C GLU A 244 8.76 15.55 -2.77
N SER A 245 8.98 14.55 -3.61
CA SER A 245 8.15 13.36 -3.72
C SER A 245 8.98 12.11 -4.01
N ILE A 246 8.55 10.97 -3.48
CA ILE A 246 9.15 9.67 -3.77
C ILE A 246 9.07 9.28 -5.26
N TYR A 247 8.12 9.85 -5.97
CA TYR A 247 7.91 9.59 -7.40
C TYR A 247 8.95 10.26 -8.32
N PHE A 248 9.82 11.13 -7.79
CA PHE A 248 10.98 11.65 -8.50
C PHE A 248 12.23 10.76 -8.36
N ILE A 249 12.21 9.79 -7.45
CA ILE A 249 13.38 8.94 -7.20
C ILE A 249 13.78 8.10 -8.42
N PRO A 250 12.84 7.48 -9.19
CA PRO A 250 13.24 6.76 -10.41
C PRO A 250 13.98 7.65 -11.41
N ASP A 251 13.49 8.87 -11.66
CA ASP A 251 14.13 9.80 -12.58
C ASP A 251 15.51 10.24 -12.07
N ALA A 252 15.64 10.55 -10.79
CA ALA A 252 16.92 10.92 -10.17
C ALA A 252 17.95 9.78 -10.25
N MET A 253 17.54 8.51 -10.06
CA MET A 253 18.43 7.34 -10.22
C MET A 253 18.90 7.17 -11.67
N ARG A 254 18.01 7.38 -12.64
CA ARG A 254 18.34 7.32 -14.07
C ARG A 254 19.31 8.44 -14.46
N GLU A 255 19.08 9.65 -14.02
CA GLU A 255 19.98 10.80 -14.25
C GLU A 255 21.38 10.53 -13.67
N ALA A 256 21.44 9.95 -12.48
CA ALA A 256 22.70 9.53 -11.85
C ALA A 256 23.37 8.35 -12.55
N GLY A 257 22.68 7.64 -13.46
CA GLY A 257 23.22 6.50 -14.19
C GLY A 257 23.24 5.19 -13.42
N LEU A 258 22.53 5.10 -12.29
CA LEU A 258 22.50 3.91 -11.43
C LEU A 258 21.94 2.69 -12.18
N ASP A 259 20.90 2.86 -12.97
CA ASP A 259 20.30 1.79 -13.78
C ASP A 259 21.29 1.19 -14.77
N ARG A 260 22.10 2.03 -15.42
CA ARG A 260 23.15 1.60 -16.36
C ARG A 260 24.25 0.82 -15.66
N GLU A 261 24.66 1.28 -14.49
CA GLU A 261 25.69 0.58 -13.69
C GLU A 261 25.20 -0.81 -13.24
N ILE A 262 23.93 -0.91 -12.81
CA ILE A 262 23.33 -2.21 -12.43
C ILE A 262 23.24 -3.15 -13.64
N LEU A 263 22.79 -2.66 -14.80
CA LEU A 263 22.76 -3.47 -16.03
C LEU A 263 24.15 -3.98 -16.41
N SER A 264 25.20 -3.17 -16.20
CA SER A 264 26.58 -3.57 -16.44
C SER A 264 27.04 -4.64 -15.46
N LEU A 265 26.78 -4.45 -14.16
CA LEU A 265 27.17 -5.40 -13.12
C LEU A 265 26.50 -6.78 -13.27
N LEU A 266 25.25 -6.81 -13.72
CA LEU A 266 24.46 -8.02 -13.91
C LEU A 266 24.48 -8.53 -15.37
N GLN A 267 25.26 -7.90 -16.26
CA GLN A 267 25.39 -8.24 -17.68
C GLN A 267 24.05 -8.32 -18.46
N LEU A 268 23.13 -7.41 -18.16
CA LEU A 268 21.75 -7.42 -18.68
C LEU A 268 21.50 -6.46 -19.86
N HIS A 269 22.53 -5.83 -20.43
CA HIS A 269 22.37 -4.85 -21.50
C HIS A 269 21.67 -5.41 -22.74
N ASN A 270 21.87 -6.68 -23.05
CA ASN A 270 21.25 -7.37 -24.18
C ASN A 270 19.75 -7.70 -23.97
N ARG A 271 19.24 -7.51 -22.77
CA ARG A 271 17.83 -7.72 -22.41
C ARG A 271 16.99 -6.44 -22.51
N VAL A 272 17.62 -5.28 -22.70
CA VAL A 272 16.95 -3.98 -22.74
C VAL A 272 16.14 -3.84 -24.04
N ASN A 273 14.89 -3.41 -23.88
CA ASN A 273 13.99 -3.07 -24.98
C ASN A 273 13.74 -1.55 -25.00
N ALA A 274 14.42 -0.85 -25.90
CA ALA A 274 14.32 0.61 -25.99
C ALA A 274 12.90 1.13 -26.29
N GLY A 275 12.10 0.39 -27.05
CA GLY A 275 10.71 0.77 -27.34
C GLY A 275 9.81 0.73 -26.12
N LYS A 276 9.96 -0.30 -25.28
CA LYS A 276 9.24 -0.38 -23.99
C LYS A 276 9.70 0.72 -23.04
N GLU A 277 11.01 0.98 -22.98
CA GLU A 277 11.58 2.04 -22.14
C GLU A 277 11.01 3.41 -22.52
N ASP A 278 10.96 3.75 -23.81
CA ASP A 278 10.40 5.02 -24.27
C ASP A 278 8.91 5.17 -23.95
N GLN A 279 8.13 4.11 -24.12
CA GLN A 279 6.70 4.09 -23.81
C GLN A 279 6.47 4.29 -22.30
N SER A 280 7.15 3.53 -21.45
CA SER A 280 7.02 3.61 -20.00
C SER A 280 7.48 4.98 -19.49
N ARG A 281 8.58 5.50 -20.05
CA ARG A 281 9.10 6.83 -19.70
C ARG A 281 8.10 7.95 -20.03
N ARG A 282 7.43 7.89 -21.20
CA ARG A 282 6.40 8.88 -21.56
C ARG A 282 5.25 8.86 -20.56
N LYS A 283 4.73 7.69 -20.22
CA LYS A 283 3.64 7.53 -19.25
C LYS A 283 4.02 8.08 -17.87
N TRP A 284 5.22 7.75 -17.40
CA TRP A 284 5.71 8.25 -16.11
C TRP A 284 5.99 9.75 -16.13
N SER A 285 6.54 10.28 -17.22
CA SER A 285 6.80 11.71 -17.40
C SER A 285 5.50 12.54 -17.43
N GLU A 286 4.41 12.01 -17.98
CA GLU A 286 3.09 12.66 -17.89
C GLU A 286 2.66 12.82 -16.43
N PHE A 287 2.77 11.76 -15.63
CA PHE A 287 2.45 11.82 -14.20
C PHE A 287 3.40 12.77 -13.44
N SER A 288 4.72 12.65 -13.64
CA SER A 288 5.70 13.47 -12.93
C SER A 288 5.63 14.96 -13.31
N SER A 289 5.26 15.29 -14.54
CA SER A 289 5.00 16.69 -14.95
C SER A 289 3.78 17.28 -14.26
N ARG A 290 2.72 16.47 -14.08
CA ARG A 290 1.55 16.88 -13.29
C ARG A 290 1.91 17.07 -11.82
N LEU A 291 2.81 16.28 -11.28
CA LEU A 291 3.22 16.34 -9.89
C LEU A 291 3.84 17.72 -9.52
N VAL A 292 4.60 18.34 -10.42
CA VAL A 292 5.22 19.68 -10.22
C VAL A 292 4.35 20.84 -10.66
N ALA A 293 3.29 20.59 -11.42
CA ALA A 293 2.43 21.65 -11.92
C ALA A 293 1.73 22.41 -10.77
N PRO A 294 1.59 23.73 -10.86
CA PRO A 294 0.79 24.49 -9.90
C PRO A 294 -0.64 23.95 -9.85
N ARG A 295 -1.19 23.81 -8.64
CA ARG A 295 -2.56 23.33 -8.44
C ARG A 295 -3.57 24.46 -8.62
N ALA A 296 -4.59 24.22 -9.44
CA ALA A 296 -5.66 25.18 -9.68
C ALA A 296 -6.61 25.34 -8.49
N HIS A 297 -6.78 24.27 -7.71
CA HIS A 297 -7.75 24.22 -6.63
C HIS A 297 -7.13 23.65 -5.34
N ARG A 298 -7.77 23.93 -4.20
CA ARG A 298 -7.38 23.38 -2.90
C ARG A 298 -8.59 22.98 -2.09
N VAL A 299 -8.65 21.71 -1.69
CA VAL A 299 -9.72 21.16 -0.85
C VAL A 299 -9.17 20.48 0.40
N THR A 300 -10.00 20.39 1.43
CA THR A 300 -9.67 19.71 2.69
C THR A 300 -10.55 18.49 2.85
N ILE A 301 -9.94 17.31 2.98
CA ILE A 301 -10.61 16.05 3.24
C ILE A 301 -10.35 15.62 4.68
N GLY A 302 -11.43 15.40 5.44
CA GLY A 302 -11.36 14.87 6.80
C GLY A 302 -11.21 13.35 6.78
N VAL A 303 -10.22 12.79 7.48
CA VAL A 303 -10.08 11.34 7.69
C VAL A 303 -10.50 11.01 9.12
N MET A 304 -11.66 10.37 9.26
CA MET A 304 -12.34 10.11 10.53
C MET A 304 -11.88 8.76 11.10
N GLY A 305 -10.65 8.70 11.62
CA GLY A 305 -10.00 7.48 12.09
C GLY A 305 -9.72 7.48 13.59
N LYS A 306 -9.28 6.35 14.11
CA LYS A 306 -8.86 6.21 15.53
C LYS A 306 -7.33 6.25 15.73
N TYR A 307 -6.57 6.37 14.63
CA TYR A 307 -5.11 6.46 14.61
C TYR A 307 -4.65 7.82 14.04
N ALA A 308 -5.40 8.88 14.32
CA ALA A 308 -5.20 10.21 13.73
C ALA A 308 -3.80 10.82 13.98
N SER A 309 -3.12 10.39 15.05
CA SER A 309 -1.76 10.85 15.39
C SER A 309 -0.65 10.17 14.57
N LEU A 310 -0.95 9.10 13.81
CA LEU A 310 0.04 8.30 13.09
C LEU A 310 -0.37 8.13 11.62
N ARG A 311 0.24 8.94 10.74
CA ARG A 311 -0.05 8.93 9.31
C ARG A 311 0.25 7.60 8.64
N ASP A 312 1.31 6.91 9.06
CA ASP A 312 1.72 5.63 8.48
C ASP A 312 0.67 4.52 8.66
N ALA A 313 -0.24 4.64 9.64
CA ALA A 313 -1.36 3.71 9.80
C ALA A 313 -2.40 3.81 8.67
N TYR A 314 -2.34 4.85 7.85
CA TYR A 314 -3.22 5.13 6.72
C TYR A 314 -2.44 5.52 5.46
N ALA A 315 -1.25 4.96 5.28
CA ALA A 315 -0.34 5.29 4.19
C ALA A 315 -0.97 5.14 2.81
N SER A 316 -1.77 4.10 2.60
CA SER A 316 -2.46 3.89 1.30
C SER A 316 -3.57 4.90 1.05
N ILE A 317 -4.28 5.37 2.08
CA ILE A 317 -5.28 6.45 1.94
C ILE A 317 -4.57 7.76 1.54
N ASP A 318 -3.47 8.10 2.23
CA ASP A 318 -2.66 9.28 1.91
C ASP A 318 -2.22 9.25 0.43
N LYS A 319 -1.69 8.12 -0.02
CA LYS A 319 -1.25 7.96 -1.42
C LYS A 319 -2.39 7.94 -2.43
N ALA A 320 -3.53 7.32 -2.11
CA ALA A 320 -4.70 7.35 -2.98
C ALA A 320 -5.22 8.77 -3.19
N VAL A 321 -5.28 9.56 -2.12
CA VAL A 321 -5.67 10.98 -2.17
C VAL A 321 -4.64 11.81 -2.96
N GLU A 322 -3.33 11.59 -2.74
CA GLU A 322 -2.26 12.24 -3.50
C GLU A 322 -2.41 11.98 -5.00
N HIS A 323 -2.57 10.71 -5.41
CA HIS A 323 -2.76 10.35 -6.81
C HIS A 323 -3.97 11.09 -7.42
N CYS A 324 -5.10 11.07 -6.73
CA CYS A 324 -6.32 11.72 -7.23
C CYS A 324 -6.16 13.25 -7.34
N GLY A 325 -5.55 13.88 -6.33
CA GLY A 325 -5.27 15.32 -6.37
C GLY A 325 -4.40 15.73 -7.57
N ILE A 326 -3.39 14.91 -7.90
CA ILE A 326 -2.52 15.14 -9.07
C ILE A 326 -3.33 15.12 -10.37
N TRP A 327 -4.19 14.12 -10.55
CA TRP A 327 -4.98 13.96 -11.77
C TRP A 327 -6.15 14.95 -11.89
N LEU A 328 -6.68 15.47 -10.77
CA LEU A 328 -7.72 16.50 -10.73
C LEU A 328 -7.15 17.91 -10.66
N ASN A 329 -5.85 18.08 -10.79
CA ASN A 329 -5.15 19.38 -10.68
C ASN A 329 -5.51 20.14 -9.39
N ALA A 330 -5.59 19.41 -8.26
CA ALA A 330 -5.97 19.91 -6.96
C ALA A 330 -4.93 19.59 -5.89
N SER A 331 -4.70 20.53 -4.98
CA SER A 331 -4.05 20.29 -3.71
C SER A 331 -5.08 19.76 -2.71
N VAL A 332 -4.83 18.60 -2.11
CA VAL A 332 -5.74 18.01 -1.15
C VAL A 332 -5.06 17.96 0.21
N ASP A 333 -5.57 18.74 1.15
CA ASP A 333 -5.11 18.71 2.54
C ASP A 333 -5.88 17.63 3.31
N LEU A 334 -5.17 16.72 3.95
CA LEU A 334 -5.78 15.73 4.85
C LEU A 334 -5.82 16.25 6.28
N LYS A 335 -7.03 16.32 6.85
CA LYS A 335 -7.26 16.65 8.25
C LYS A 335 -7.60 15.35 9.00
N TRP A 336 -6.66 14.89 9.80
CA TRP A 336 -6.79 13.65 10.59
C TRP A 336 -7.56 13.93 11.88
N MET A 337 -8.63 13.17 12.16
CA MET A 337 -9.51 13.39 13.31
C MET A 337 -9.75 12.09 14.06
N ASP A 338 -9.57 12.12 15.37
CA ASP A 338 -9.84 10.96 16.23
C ASP A 338 -11.33 10.89 16.56
N THR A 339 -12.00 9.87 16.04
CA THR A 339 -13.43 9.64 16.28
C THR A 339 -13.75 9.14 17.68
N SER A 340 -12.76 8.72 18.46
CA SER A 340 -12.96 8.27 19.85
C SER A 340 -13.28 9.40 20.82
N THR A 341 -13.09 10.65 20.40
CA THR A 341 -13.37 11.86 21.18
C THR A 341 -14.68 12.56 20.80
N LEU A 342 -15.40 12.03 19.78
CA LEU A 342 -16.63 12.64 19.27
C LEU A 342 -17.84 11.96 19.92
N GLU A 343 -18.49 12.66 20.84
CA GLU A 343 -19.61 12.13 21.63
C GLU A 343 -20.97 12.71 21.23
N SER A 344 -20.98 13.84 20.48
CA SER A 344 -22.20 14.54 20.08
C SER A 344 -22.15 15.05 18.64
N LYS A 345 -23.34 15.35 18.09
CA LYS A 345 -23.47 16.03 16.78
C LYS A 345 -22.79 17.40 16.76
N ALA A 346 -22.75 18.08 17.91
CA ALA A 346 -22.08 19.38 18.02
C ALA A 346 -20.55 19.23 17.89
N ASP A 347 -19.97 18.20 18.48
CA ASP A 347 -18.53 17.92 18.36
C ASP A 347 -18.17 17.64 16.90
N VAL A 348 -18.98 16.81 16.24
CA VAL A 348 -18.78 16.48 14.81
C VAL A 348 -18.88 17.74 13.93
N ALA A 349 -19.89 18.58 14.15
CA ALA A 349 -20.05 19.81 13.40
C ALA A 349 -18.88 20.77 13.59
N ALA A 350 -18.34 20.85 14.83
CA ALA A 350 -17.20 21.70 15.14
C ALA A 350 -15.91 21.22 14.47
N VAL A 351 -15.59 19.91 14.54
CA VAL A 351 -14.35 19.39 13.93
C VAL A 351 -14.42 19.37 12.41
N LEU A 352 -15.60 19.25 11.81
CA LEU A 352 -15.79 19.25 10.35
C LEU A 352 -15.95 20.66 9.76
N GLN A 353 -15.84 21.71 10.55
CA GLN A 353 -15.85 23.06 10.04
C GLN A 353 -14.71 23.29 9.04
N GLY A 354 -15.05 23.77 7.82
CA GLY A 354 -14.07 24.00 6.75
C GLY A 354 -13.57 22.73 6.04
N VAL A 355 -14.21 21.57 6.27
CA VAL A 355 -13.93 20.33 5.56
C VAL A 355 -14.84 20.23 4.34
N ASP A 356 -14.27 19.87 3.20
CA ASP A 356 -14.97 19.82 1.90
C ASP A 356 -15.51 18.42 1.55
N GLY A 357 -15.02 17.37 2.25
CA GLY A 357 -15.45 15.97 2.13
C GLY A 357 -14.81 15.11 3.22
N ILE A 358 -15.33 13.92 3.49
CA ILE A 358 -14.80 13.02 4.51
C ILE A 358 -14.56 11.59 4.01
N ILE A 359 -13.56 10.95 4.60
CA ILE A 359 -13.29 9.52 4.51
C ILE A 359 -13.49 8.92 5.89
N VAL A 360 -14.33 7.88 6.00
CA VAL A 360 -14.45 7.06 7.21
C VAL A 360 -13.72 5.74 6.93
N PRO A 361 -12.48 5.58 7.43
CA PRO A 361 -11.62 4.46 7.08
C PRO A 361 -11.99 3.18 7.81
N GLY A 362 -11.40 2.08 7.35
CA GLY A 362 -11.42 0.79 7.99
C GLY A 362 -10.90 0.80 9.43
N GLY A 363 -11.01 -0.33 10.10
CA GLY A 363 -10.56 -0.56 11.47
C GLY A 363 -11.27 -1.73 12.12
N PHE A 364 -10.81 -2.15 13.30
CA PHE A 364 -11.38 -3.22 14.09
C PHE A 364 -11.66 -2.76 15.52
N GLY A 365 -12.67 -3.36 16.17
CA GLY A 365 -13.02 -3.13 17.57
C GLY A 365 -13.80 -1.83 17.84
N GLN A 366 -14.37 -1.75 19.01
CA GLN A 366 -15.43 -0.82 19.41
C GLN A 366 -15.01 0.65 19.54
N ARG A 367 -13.71 0.94 19.76
CA ARG A 367 -13.23 2.32 20.00
C ARG A 367 -13.51 3.24 18.82
N GLY A 368 -14.23 4.35 19.04
CA GLY A 368 -14.53 5.39 18.07
C GLY A 368 -15.64 5.06 17.07
N VAL A 369 -16.37 3.95 17.27
CA VAL A 369 -17.47 3.50 16.40
C VAL A 369 -18.62 4.51 16.40
N GLU A 370 -19.11 4.94 17.56
CA GLU A 370 -20.23 5.89 17.64
C GLU A 370 -19.85 7.25 17.03
N GLY A 371 -18.63 7.72 17.26
CA GLY A 371 -18.13 8.94 16.59
C GLY A 371 -18.10 8.80 15.07
N LYS A 372 -17.75 7.63 14.52
CA LYS A 372 -17.85 7.37 13.06
C LYS A 372 -19.28 7.42 12.57
N ILE A 373 -20.24 6.81 13.29
CA ILE A 373 -21.67 6.84 12.95
C ILE A 373 -22.20 8.28 12.94
N LEU A 374 -21.85 9.11 13.94
CA LEU A 374 -22.19 10.52 13.95
C LEU A 374 -21.58 11.30 12.77
N CYS A 375 -20.36 10.97 12.34
CA CYS A 375 -19.73 11.58 11.16
C CYS A 375 -20.47 11.21 9.87
N VAL A 376 -20.90 9.94 9.74
CA VAL A 376 -21.70 9.47 8.60
C VAL A 376 -23.04 10.19 8.56
N GLU A 377 -23.75 10.31 9.70
CA GLU A 377 -25.01 11.06 9.79
C GLU A 377 -24.83 12.52 9.37
N HIS A 378 -23.78 13.17 9.87
CA HIS A 378 -23.46 14.54 9.47
C HIS A 378 -23.25 14.65 7.95
N ALA A 379 -22.46 13.76 7.37
CA ALA A 379 -22.20 13.78 5.93
C ALA A 379 -23.48 13.58 5.13
N ARG A 380 -24.31 12.59 5.48
CA ARG A 380 -25.58 12.31 4.80
C ARG A 380 -26.55 13.50 4.87
N THR A 381 -26.75 14.05 6.07
CA THR A 381 -27.75 15.11 6.29
C THR A 381 -27.33 16.48 5.78
N THR A 382 -26.03 16.78 5.76
CA THR A 382 -25.47 18.05 5.24
C THR A 382 -25.01 17.98 3.79
N ARG A 383 -25.17 16.82 3.14
CA ARG A 383 -24.69 16.56 1.77
C ARG A 383 -23.19 16.80 1.61
N LEU A 384 -22.41 16.49 2.65
CA LEU A 384 -20.96 16.54 2.62
C LEU A 384 -20.40 15.30 1.90
N PRO A 385 -19.62 15.42 0.82
CA PRO A 385 -19.03 14.28 0.12
C PRO A 385 -18.42 13.25 1.06
N PHE A 386 -18.79 11.99 0.87
CA PHE A 386 -18.48 10.90 1.80
C PHE A 386 -17.96 9.66 1.07
N LEU A 387 -16.87 9.09 1.59
CA LEU A 387 -16.37 7.78 1.23
C LEU A 387 -16.20 6.93 2.50
N GLY A 388 -16.95 5.84 2.61
CA GLY A 388 -16.79 4.83 3.66
C GLY A 388 -15.96 3.65 3.17
N ILE A 389 -14.98 3.21 3.97
CA ILE A 389 -14.10 2.09 3.64
C ILE A 389 -14.20 1.01 4.71
N CYS A 390 -14.51 -0.23 4.34
CA CYS A 390 -14.57 -1.41 5.20
C CYS A 390 -15.46 -1.15 6.44
N LEU A 391 -14.91 -0.85 7.61
CA LEU A 391 -15.70 -0.45 8.77
C LEU A 391 -16.56 0.79 8.48
N GLY A 392 -16.08 1.73 7.67
CA GLY A 392 -16.84 2.92 7.26
C GLY A 392 -18.08 2.57 6.44
N PHE A 393 -18.04 1.54 5.61
CA PHE A 393 -19.20 0.98 4.92
C PHE A 393 -20.21 0.41 5.92
N GLN A 394 -19.76 -0.36 6.92
CA GLN A 394 -20.61 -0.93 7.96
C GLN A 394 -21.25 0.17 8.81
N MET A 395 -20.51 1.22 9.13
CA MET A 395 -21.05 2.38 9.87
C MET A 395 -22.12 3.12 9.09
N ALA A 396 -22.02 3.20 7.76
CA ALA A 396 -23.05 3.78 6.91
C ALA A 396 -24.34 2.95 6.93
N VAL A 397 -24.24 1.63 6.93
CA VAL A 397 -25.41 0.74 7.07
C VAL A 397 -26.10 0.92 8.44
N ILE A 398 -25.31 0.93 9.52
CA ILE A 398 -25.84 1.08 10.88
C ILE A 398 -26.45 2.48 11.06
N GLU A 399 -25.80 3.54 10.59
CA GLU A 399 -26.33 4.90 10.64
C GLU A 399 -27.69 4.99 9.95
N PHE A 400 -27.75 4.44 8.73
CA PHE A 400 -28.99 4.48 7.94
C PHE A 400 -30.12 3.67 8.61
N ALA A 401 -29.81 2.53 9.20
CA ALA A 401 -30.77 1.74 9.97
C ALA A 401 -31.30 2.49 11.20
N ARG A 402 -30.43 3.16 11.95
CA ARG A 402 -30.82 3.92 13.15
C ARG A 402 -31.63 5.15 12.81
N ASN A 403 -31.19 5.96 11.85
CA ASN A 403 -31.72 7.30 11.64
C ASN A 403 -32.76 7.40 10.50
N VAL A 404 -32.78 6.44 9.56
CA VAL A 404 -33.75 6.42 8.47
C VAL A 404 -34.84 5.36 8.70
N LEU A 405 -34.44 4.13 9.10
CA LEU A 405 -35.43 3.09 9.44
C LEU A 405 -36.00 3.22 10.86
N GLY A 406 -35.41 4.05 11.72
CA GLY A 406 -35.86 4.26 13.11
C GLY A 406 -35.51 3.13 14.09
N LEU A 407 -34.57 2.25 13.75
CA LEU A 407 -34.15 1.11 14.57
C LEU A 407 -32.94 1.52 15.43
N ALA A 408 -33.19 2.22 16.53
CA ALA A 408 -32.15 2.85 17.35
C ALA A 408 -31.09 1.89 17.92
N ASP A 409 -31.42 0.61 18.07
CA ASP A 409 -30.53 -0.45 18.54
C ASP A 409 -29.82 -1.22 17.40
N ALA A 410 -29.98 -0.81 16.13
CA ALA A 410 -29.26 -1.40 15.02
C ALA A 410 -27.74 -1.34 15.26
N ASN A 411 -27.06 -2.48 15.11
CA ASN A 411 -25.65 -2.61 15.44
C ASN A 411 -24.95 -3.73 14.66
N SER A 412 -23.64 -3.87 14.89
CA SER A 412 -22.82 -5.02 14.49
C SER A 412 -22.68 -5.99 15.66
N THR A 413 -22.72 -7.29 15.37
CA THR A 413 -22.40 -8.33 16.36
C THR A 413 -20.94 -8.28 16.83
N GLU A 414 -20.06 -7.56 16.14
CA GLU A 414 -18.69 -7.26 16.59
C GLU A 414 -18.70 -6.40 17.87
N PHE A 415 -19.63 -5.45 17.99
CA PHE A 415 -19.67 -4.46 19.07
C PHE A 415 -20.70 -4.80 20.14
N ASP A 416 -21.84 -5.35 19.71
CA ASP A 416 -22.89 -5.84 20.59
C ASP A 416 -23.41 -7.21 20.10
N PRO A 417 -22.85 -8.31 20.61
CA PRO A 417 -23.28 -9.67 20.23
C PRO A 417 -24.73 -9.99 20.58
N LYS A 418 -25.39 -9.15 21.39
CA LYS A 418 -26.78 -9.34 21.84
C LYS A 418 -27.77 -8.34 21.24
N THR A 419 -27.34 -7.51 20.30
CA THR A 419 -28.24 -6.54 19.66
C THR A 419 -29.44 -7.24 19.06
N ALA A 420 -30.63 -6.66 19.23
CA ALA A 420 -31.87 -7.21 18.64
C ALA A 420 -31.90 -7.02 17.11
N HIS A 421 -31.20 -6.00 16.61
CA HIS A 421 -31.11 -5.69 15.18
C HIS A 421 -29.67 -5.74 14.69
N ALA A 422 -29.15 -6.96 14.45
CA ALA A 422 -27.81 -7.20 13.94
C ALA A 422 -27.75 -6.95 12.43
N PHE A 423 -27.56 -5.70 12.01
CA PHE A 423 -27.42 -5.33 10.59
C PHE A 423 -26.10 -5.80 9.98
N ILE A 424 -25.08 -5.95 10.81
CA ILE A 424 -23.75 -6.43 10.45
C ILE A 424 -23.43 -7.64 11.31
N SER A 425 -23.13 -8.78 10.69
CA SER A 425 -22.87 -10.05 11.39
C SER A 425 -21.82 -10.91 10.66
N GLU A 426 -21.28 -11.92 11.35
CA GLU A 426 -20.53 -12.99 10.70
C GLU A 426 -21.51 -13.94 10.00
N LEU A 427 -21.35 -14.15 8.71
CA LEU A 427 -22.17 -15.07 7.95
C LEU A 427 -21.83 -16.55 8.28
N PRO A 428 -22.79 -17.49 8.16
CA PRO A 428 -22.60 -18.89 8.56
C PRO A 428 -21.41 -19.60 7.92
N ASP A 429 -21.05 -19.25 6.68
CA ASP A 429 -19.89 -19.84 5.99
C ASP A 429 -18.54 -19.37 6.55
N GLN A 430 -18.49 -18.22 7.22
CA GLN A 430 -17.31 -17.73 7.92
C GLN A 430 -17.13 -18.41 9.28
N LYS A 431 -18.22 -18.78 9.96
CA LYS A 431 -18.21 -19.46 11.26
C LYS A 431 -17.64 -20.88 11.20
N LYS A 432 -17.65 -21.55 10.04
CA LYS A 432 -17.10 -22.91 9.86
C LYS A 432 -15.58 -22.99 9.98
N LEU A 433 -14.89 -21.86 9.99
CA LEU A 433 -13.43 -21.74 10.07
C LEU A 433 -12.95 -21.34 11.47
N GLU A 434 -13.79 -21.46 12.51
CA GLU A 434 -13.46 -21.14 13.89
C GLU A 434 -12.28 -21.98 14.40
N GLY A 435 -11.29 -21.31 14.98
CA GLY A 435 -10.13 -21.93 15.62
C GLY A 435 -8.76 -21.48 15.07
N ILE A 436 -8.72 -20.78 13.94
CA ILE A 436 -7.49 -20.18 13.41
C ILE A 436 -7.67 -18.66 13.42
N VAL A 437 -6.90 -17.94 14.24
CA VAL A 437 -6.87 -16.47 14.22
C VAL A 437 -6.50 -16.01 12.81
N GLY A 438 -7.43 -15.35 12.11
CA GLY A 438 -7.29 -15.00 10.69
C GLY A 438 -8.06 -15.91 9.71
N GLY A 439 -8.44 -17.14 10.10
CA GLY A 439 -9.11 -18.08 9.19
C GLY A 439 -10.54 -17.74 8.77
N THR A 440 -11.21 -16.82 9.48
CA THR A 440 -12.59 -16.36 9.17
C THR A 440 -12.63 -15.07 8.36
N MET A 441 -11.49 -14.41 8.12
CA MET A 441 -11.45 -13.15 7.37
C MET A 441 -11.53 -13.38 5.86
N ARG A 442 -12.27 -12.50 5.19
CA ARG A 442 -12.12 -12.32 3.74
C ARG A 442 -10.85 -11.51 3.51
N LEU A 443 -9.88 -12.14 2.90
CA LEU A 443 -8.57 -11.56 2.61
C LEU A 443 -8.27 -11.61 1.11
N GLY A 444 -7.61 -10.54 0.62
CA GLY A 444 -7.12 -10.47 -0.74
C GLY A 444 -8.15 -10.03 -1.77
N ALA A 445 -7.76 -10.12 -3.02
CA ALA A 445 -8.56 -9.63 -4.13
C ALA A 445 -9.71 -10.57 -4.47
N GLN A 446 -10.90 -9.99 -4.60
CA GLN A 446 -12.11 -10.69 -5.02
C GLN A 446 -12.85 -9.83 -6.05
N ASP A 447 -13.65 -10.52 -6.88
CA ASP A 447 -14.47 -9.86 -7.88
C ASP A 447 -15.73 -9.27 -7.25
N VAL A 448 -16.07 -8.05 -7.67
CA VAL A 448 -17.25 -7.31 -7.29
C VAL A 448 -18.08 -7.04 -8.54
N ALA A 449 -19.31 -7.56 -8.58
CA ALA A 449 -20.27 -7.23 -9.62
C ALA A 449 -20.92 -5.88 -9.31
N ILE A 450 -20.74 -4.91 -10.21
CA ILE A 450 -21.26 -3.56 -10.10
C ILE A 450 -22.57 -3.45 -10.90
N GLU A 451 -23.57 -2.85 -10.30
CA GLU A 451 -24.88 -2.65 -10.93
C GLU A 451 -24.80 -1.62 -12.07
N PRO A 452 -25.34 -1.94 -13.27
CA PRO A 452 -25.37 -1.01 -14.39
C PRO A 452 -26.12 0.28 -14.04
N ARG A 453 -25.60 1.42 -14.51
CA ARG A 453 -26.16 2.77 -14.30
C ARG A 453 -26.11 3.25 -12.85
N SER A 454 -25.36 2.60 -11.98
CA SER A 454 -25.03 3.08 -10.64
C SER A 454 -23.92 4.15 -10.69
N PHE A 455 -23.75 4.89 -9.60
CA PHE A 455 -22.63 5.82 -9.47
C PHE A 455 -21.29 5.07 -9.44
N ALA A 456 -21.24 3.92 -8.79
CA ALA A 456 -20.06 3.06 -8.79
C ALA A 456 -19.69 2.61 -10.22
N GLU A 457 -20.65 2.19 -11.05
CA GLU A 457 -20.37 1.82 -12.45
C GLU A 457 -19.86 3.01 -13.26
N HIS A 458 -20.43 4.19 -13.06
CA HIS A 458 -19.95 5.40 -13.69
C HIS A 458 -18.48 5.71 -13.34
N LEU A 459 -18.07 5.50 -12.08
CA LEU A 459 -16.71 5.73 -11.62
C LEU A 459 -15.74 4.68 -12.17
N TYR A 460 -16.08 3.39 -12.05
CA TYR A 460 -15.21 2.29 -12.49
C TYR A 460 -15.22 2.04 -13.99
N LYS A 461 -16.28 2.48 -14.69
CA LYS A 461 -16.53 2.20 -16.12
C LYS A 461 -16.50 0.70 -16.44
N SER A 462 -16.95 -0.11 -15.50
CA SER A 462 -16.96 -1.57 -15.58
C SER A 462 -18.04 -2.13 -14.66
N ASN A 463 -18.70 -3.21 -15.12
CA ASN A 463 -19.67 -3.96 -14.33
C ASN A 463 -19.05 -5.09 -13.51
N LEU A 464 -17.75 -5.31 -13.64
CA LEU A 464 -16.99 -6.26 -12.85
C LEU A 464 -15.64 -5.64 -12.51
N VAL A 465 -15.33 -5.52 -11.21
CA VAL A 465 -14.08 -4.97 -10.72
C VAL A 465 -13.45 -5.94 -9.72
N ARG A 466 -12.15 -5.85 -9.57
CA ARG A 466 -11.40 -6.71 -8.66
C ARG A 466 -10.72 -5.85 -7.60
N GLU A 467 -11.13 -6.03 -6.33
CA GLU A 467 -10.72 -5.19 -5.21
C GLU A 467 -10.28 -6.04 -4.02
N ARG A 468 -9.52 -5.47 -3.07
CA ARG A 468 -8.94 -6.18 -1.93
C ARG A 468 -9.77 -6.05 -0.68
N PHE A 469 -9.97 -7.16 0.00
CA PHE A 469 -10.78 -7.29 1.21
C PHE A 469 -9.92 -7.62 2.42
N ARG A 470 -10.35 -7.11 3.58
CA ARG A 470 -9.78 -7.42 4.90
C ARG A 470 -10.85 -7.23 5.97
N HIS A 471 -11.79 -8.18 6.11
CA HIS A 471 -12.89 -8.08 7.08
C HIS A 471 -13.50 -9.43 7.41
N ARG A 472 -14.29 -9.48 8.51
CA ARG A 472 -15.05 -10.67 8.96
C ARG A 472 -16.54 -10.49 8.86
N TYR A 473 -17.03 -9.27 9.11
CA TYR A 473 -18.43 -8.96 9.27
C TYR A 473 -19.02 -8.41 7.98
N GLU A 474 -20.22 -8.83 7.67
CA GLU A 474 -20.94 -8.53 6.42
C GLU A 474 -22.34 -7.97 6.73
N VAL A 475 -22.96 -7.32 5.75
CA VAL A 475 -24.38 -6.93 5.84
C VAL A 475 -25.23 -8.17 5.92
N GLU A 476 -26.09 -8.23 6.94
CA GLU A 476 -27.03 -9.35 7.12
C GLU A 476 -28.09 -9.33 6.00
N PRO A 477 -28.21 -10.42 5.20
CA PRO A 477 -29.08 -10.46 4.02
C PRO A 477 -30.55 -10.14 4.32
N HIS A 478 -31.01 -10.44 5.52
CA HIS A 478 -32.37 -10.20 5.96
C HIS A 478 -32.80 -8.72 5.89
N TYR A 479 -31.86 -7.79 6.07
CA TYR A 479 -32.17 -6.36 6.10
C TYR A 479 -31.96 -5.63 4.76
N ILE A 480 -31.41 -6.28 3.74
CA ILE A 480 -31.05 -5.66 2.46
C ILE A 480 -32.29 -5.01 1.81
N ASP A 481 -33.42 -5.73 1.76
CA ASP A 481 -34.65 -5.23 1.15
C ASP A 481 -35.20 -3.99 1.87
N ALA A 482 -35.15 -3.97 3.20
CA ALA A 482 -35.64 -2.84 3.99
C ALA A 482 -34.77 -1.59 3.76
N LEU A 483 -33.43 -1.75 3.75
CA LEU A 483 -32.48 -0.67 3.45
C LEU A 483 -32.68 -0.13 2.04
N THR A 484 -32.81 -1.01 1.05
CA THR A 484 -32.99 -0.62 -0.36
C THR A 484 -34.30 0.12 -0.59
N LYS A 485 -35.41 -0.33 0.00
CA LYS A 485 -36.70 0.36 -0.08
C LYS A 485 -36.67 1.75 0.56
N ALA A 486 -35.85 1.95 1.55
CA ALA A 486 -35.65 3.23 2.23
C ALA A 486 -34.69 4.19 1.48
N GLY A 487 -34.04 3.75 0.39
CA GLY A 487 -33.21 4.58 -0.47
C GLY A 487 -31.69 4.30 -0.37
N LEU A 488 -31.26 3.32 0.44
CA LEU A 488 -29.85 2.91 0.45
C LEU A 488 -29.59 1.89 -0.67
N HIS A 489 -28.94 2.31 -1.73
CA HIS A 489 -28.64 1.45 -2.88
C HIS A 489 -27.39 0.61 -2.67
N PHE A 490 -27.50 -0.72 -2.84
CA PHE A 490 -26.36 -1.61 -2.91
C PHE A 490 -25.92 -1.83 -4.36
N SER A 491 -25.05 -0.97 -4.85
CA SER A 491 -24.58 -0.94 -6.24
C SER A 491 -23.45 -1.92 -6.53
N GLY A 492 -22.86 -2.57 -5.52
CA GLY A 492 -21.84 -3.61 -5.70
C GLY A 492 -22.09 -4.82 -4.81
N ARG A 493 -21.91 -6.03 -5.37
CA ARG A 493 -22.13 -7.29 -4.66
C ARG A 493 -21.18 -8.38 -5.13
N HIS A 494 -21.03 -9.42 -4.31
CA HIS A 494 -20.33 -10.62 -4.72
C HIS A 494 -21.04 -11.27 -5.95
N PRO A 495 -20.32 -11.71 -6.99
CA PRO A 495 -20.95 -12.20 -8.23
C PRO A 495 -21.91 -13.38 -8.06
N LYS A 496 -21.72 -14.22 -7.03
CA LYS A 496 -22.47 -15.47 -6.82
C LYS A 496 -23.30 -15.51 -5.54
N HIS A 497 -23.07 -14.61 -4.59
CA HIS A 497 -23.70 -14.63 -3.26
C HIS A 497 -24.36 -13.28 -2.95
N PRO A 498 -25.41 -13.23 -2.12
CA PRO A 498 -26.08 -11.99 -1.73
C PRO A 498 -25.27 -11.21 -0.67
N ILE A 499 -24.00 -10.97 -0.96
CA ILE A 499 -23.06 -10.26 -0.09
C ILE A 499 -22.84 -8.87 -0.69
N MET A 500 -23.25 -7.84 0.04
CA MET A 500 -23.18 -6.45 -0.40
C MET A 500 -21.78 -5.88 -0.18
N GLN A 501 -21.22 -5.25 -1.21
CA GLN A 501 -19.83 -4.81 -1.22
C GLN A 501 -19.64 -3.33 -1.55
N VAL A 502 -20.65 -2.68 -2.17
CA VAL A 502 -20.70 -1.24 -2.39
C VAL A 502 -22.08 -0.76 -2.08
N LEU A 503 -22.20 0.37 -1.40
CA LEU A 503 -23.47 1.11 -1.22
C LEU A 503 -23.32 2.55 -1.68
N GLU A 504 -24.44 3.17 -2.07
CA GLU A 504 -24.49 4.56 -2.48
C GLU A 504 -25.88 5.16 -2.23
N LEU A 505 -25.95 6.48 -2.14
CA LEU A 505 -27.20 7.23 -2.26
C LEU A 505 -27.35 7.78 -3.68
N SER A 506 -28.61 7.99 -4.10
CA SER A 506 -28.87 8.54 -5.43
C SER A 506 -28.25 9.94 -5.60
N ALA A 507 -27.82 10.29 -6.80
CA ALA A 507 -27.24 11.62 -7.10
C ALA A 507 -28.23 12.78 -6.83
N SER A 508 -29.55 12.53 -6.85
CA SER A 508 -30.58 13.51 -6.48
C SER A 508 -30.58 13.79 -4.97
N GLU A 509 -30.29 12.80 -4.16
CA GLU A 509 -30.27 12.91 -2.71
C GLU A 509 -28.93 13.43 -2.19
N HIS A 510 -27.81 12.92 -2.76
CA HIS A 510 -26.49 13.27 -2.28
C HIS A 510 -25.47 13.35 -3.44
N PRO A 511 -24.61 14.40 -3.51
CA PRO A 511 -23.67 14.59 -4.63
C PRO A 511 -22.60 13.48 -4.73
N CYS A 512 -22.20 12.90 -3.62
CA CYS A 512 -21.30 11.76 -3.54
C CYS A 512 -21.38 11.14 -2.14
N PHE A 513 -22.19 10.10 -1.99
CA PHE A 513 -22.24 9.26 -0.80
C PHE A 513 -22.04 7.83 -1.26
N VAL A 514 -20.84 7.33 -1.08
CA VAL A 514 -20.45 5.98 -1.52
C VAL A 514 -19.63 5.31 -0.45
N ALA A 515 -19.82 4.01 -0.27
CA ALA A 515 -18.96 3.23 0.61
C ALA A 515 -18.70 1.83 0.05
N ALA A 516 -17.53 1.30 0.34
CA ALA A 516 -17.08 0.00 -0.09
C ALA A 516 -16.65 -0.87 1.10
N GLN A 517 -17.03 -2.16 1.08
CA GLN A 517 -16.59 -3.15 2.08
C GLN A 517 -15.14 -3.55 1.86
N PHE A 518 -14.65 -3.43 0.65
CA PHE A 518 -13.23 -3.60 0.30
C PHE A 518 -12.40 -2.34 0.61
N HIS A 519 -11.10 -2.45 0.42
CA HIS A 519 -10.10 -1.41 0.64
C HIS A 519 -9.61 -0.82 -0.70
N PRO A 520 -10.31 0.16 -1.27
CA PRO A 520 -9.96 0.75 -2.56
C PRO A 520 -8.60 1.46 -2.53
N GLU A 521 -8.16 1.95 -1.37
CA GLU A 521 -6.86 2.60 -1.21
C GLU A 521 -5.68 1.70 -1.59
N LEU A 522 -5.82 0.37 -1.42
CA LEU A 522 -4.76 -0.60 -1.70
C LEU A 522 -4.50 -0.79 -3.20
N THR A 523 -5.46 -0.44 -4.05
CA THR A 523 -5.37 -0.61 -5.51
C THR A 523 -5.04 0.68 -6.26
N SER A 524 -4.93 1.83 -5.57
CA SER A 524 -4.54 3.10 -6.19
C SER A 524 -3.09 3.08 -6.70
N ARG A 525 -2.87 3.57 -7.92
CA ARG A 525 -1.55 3.67 -8.57
C ARG A 525 -1.32 5.10 -9.08
N PRO A 526 -0.07 5.56 -9.21
CA PRO A 526 0.26 6.90 -9.70
C PRO A 526 -0.39 7.23 -11.04
N THR A 527 -0.33 6.30 -12.00
CA THR A 527 -0.91 6.52 -13.34
C THR A 527 -2.33 6.00 -13.50
N MET A 528 -2.88 5.36 -12.46
CA MET A 528 -4.23 4.82 -12.41
C MET A 528 -4.83 5.05 -11.02
N PRO A 529 -5.24 6.31 -10.71
CA PRO A 529 -5.83 6.65 -9.42
C PRO A 529 -7.15 5.91 -9.21
N GLN A 530 -7.45 5.62 -7.96
CA GLN A 530 -8.60 4.80 -7.59
C GLN A 530 -9.93 5.55 -7.80
N PRO A 531 -10.91 4.96 -8.52
CA PRO A 531 -12.13 5.65 -8.96
C PRO A 531 -13.01 6.21 -7.84
N LEU A 532 -13.19 5.51 -6.71
CA LEU A 532 -14.02 5.99 -5.61
C LEU A 532 -13.41 7.25 -4.95
N PHE A 533 -12.09 7.30 -4.84
CA PHE A 533 -11.38 8.48 -4.36
C PHE A 533 -11.45 9.63 -5.36
N MET A 534 -11.40 9.34 -6.67
CA MET A 534 -11.61 10.36 -7.70
C MET A 534 -13.00 11.01 -7.59
N GLY A 535 -14.04 10.20 -7.40
CA GLY A 535 -15.42 10.66 -7.19
C GLY A 535 -15.54 11.56 -5.95
N LEU A 536 -14.99 11.13 -4.82
CA LEU A 536 -15.00 11.90 -3.58
C LEU A 536 -14.34 13.29 -3.76
N ILE A 537 -13.12 13.33 -4.31
CA ILE A 537 -12.37 14.58 -4.45
C ILE A 537 -13.00 15.48 -5.50
N ALA A 538 -13.53 14.94 -6.60
CA ALA A 538 -14.28 15.70 -7.58
C ALA A 538 -15.53 16.35 -6.97
N ALA A 539 -16.26 15.62 -6.14
CA ALA A 539 -17.44 16.16 -5.42
C ALA A 539 -17.06 17.26 -4.43
N ALA A 540 -15.97 17.08 -3.69
CA ALA A 540 -15.44 18.09 -2.77
C ALA A 540 -15.02 19.36 -3.51
N LEU A 541 -14.39 19.24 -4.68
CA LEU A 541 -14.01 20.35 -5.54
C LEU A 541 -15.22 21.13 -6.03
N ILE A 542 -16.26 20.47 -6.55
CA ILE A 542 -17.49 21.14 -7.04
C ILE A 542 -18.26 21.77 -5.88
N ARG A 543 -18.30 21.12 -4.71
CA ARG A 543 -18.92 21.72 -3.52
C ARG A 543 -18.26 23.05 -3.14
N LYS A 544 -16.94 23.12 -3.15
CA LYS A 544 -16.18 24.31 -2.78
C LYS A 544 -16.10 25.35 -3.90
N TYR A 545 -15.97 24.89 -5.12
CA TYR A 545 -15.80 25.68 -6.33
C TYR A 545 -16.87 25.28 -7.37
N PRO A 546 -18.11 25.80 -7.30
CA PRO A 546 -19.18 25.41 -8.23
C PRO A 546 -18.84 25.53 -9.71
N GLN A 547 -17.96 26.49 -10.08
CA GLN A 547 -17.46 26.64 -11.43
C GLN A 547 -16.60 25.46 -11.91
N ALA A 548 -16.01 24.67 -11.01
CA ALA A 548 -15.28 23.46 -11.37
C ALA A 548 -16.16 22.37 -12.01
N ALA A 549 -17.48 22.49 -11.91
CA ALA A 549 -18.42 21.64 -12.62
C ALA A 549 -18.35 21.77 -14.15
N SER A 550 -17.77 22.85 -14.68
CA SER A 550 -17.50 23.04 -16.12
C SER A 550 -16.13 22.51 -16.56
N ASP A 551 -15.25 22.11 -15.63
CA ASP A 551 -13.99 21.47 -15.94
C ASP A 551 -14.19 19.98 -16.26
N GLU A 552 -13.88 19.58 -17.48
CA GLU A 552 -14.05 18.19 -17.95
C GLU A 552 -13.26 17.17 -17.13
N LEU A 553 -12.08 17.56 -16.61
CA LEU A 553 -11.26 16.69 -15.75
C LEU A 553 -11.98 16.33 -14.45
N ILE A 554 -12.81 17.23 -13.93
CA ILE A 554 -13.54 17.08 -12.67
C ILE A 554 -14.94 16.53 -12.94
N ALA A 555 -15.69 17.17 -13.85
CA ALA A 555 -17.08 16.87 -14.14
C ALA A 555 -17.32 15.41 -14.54
N ARG A 556 -16.42 14.83 -15.33
CA ARG A 556 -16.52 13.43 -15.81
C ARG A 556 -16.63 12.38 -14.68
N TRP A 557 -16.30 12.74 -13.45
CA TRP A 557 -16.35 11.83 -12.30
C TRP A 557 -17.68 11.91 -11.53
N LEU A 558 -18.57 12.86 -11.86
CA LEU A 558 -19.83 13.05 -11.15
C LEU A 558 -21.07 13.00 -12.07
N ASN A 559 -20.91 13.19 -13.36
CA ASN A 559 -22.02 13.15 -14.32
C ASN A 559 -22.36 11.68 -14.65
N ALA A 560 -23.08 11.01 -13.75
CA ALA A 560 -23.75 9.76 -14.12
C ALA A 560 -24.76 10.06 -15.25
N PRO A 561 -24.88 9.23 -16.31
CA PRO A 561 -25.86 9.44 -17.35
C PRO A 561 -27.27 9.43 -16.72
N THR A 562 -27.92 10.59 -16.72
CA THR A 562 -29.31 10.66 -16.31
C THR A 562 -30.15 9.74 -17.19
N ALA A 563 -31.04 8.93 -16.60
CA ALA A 563 -31.87 7.93 -17.26
C ALA A 563 -32.80 8.50 -18.37
N THR A 564 -32.69 9.79 -18.68
CA THR A 564 -33.49 10.52 -19.69
C THR A 564 -32.89 10.57 -21.09
N ALA A 565 -31.67 10.08 -21.30
CA ALA A 565 -31.02 10.11 -22.64
C ALA A 565 -31.19 8.81 -23.46
N ALA A 566 -31.81 7.76 -22.92
CA ALA A 566 -32.03 6.48 -23.62
C ALA A 566 -33.44 6.31 -24.24
N ALA A 567 -34.23 7.39 -24.33
CA ALA A 567 -35.53 7.41 -25.00
C ALA A 567 -35.54 8.54 -26.05
N ARG A 568 -34.64 8.47 -27.02
CA ARG A 568 -34.81 9.13 -28.34
C ARG A 568 -34.11 8.30 -29.41
#